data_3c8e853240e8ef276bfe609ddb7e6e0e
#
_entry.id   3c8e853240e8ef276bfe609ddb7e6e0e
#
_cell.length_a   1.000
_cell.length_b   1.000
_cell.length_c   1.000
_cell.angle_alpha   90.00
_cell.angle_beta   90.00
_cell.angle_gamma   90.00
#
_symmetry.space_group_name_H-M   'P 1'
#
loop_
_entity.id
_entity.type
_entity.pdbx_description
1 polymer ?
#
loop_
_entity_poly.entity_id
_entity_poly.type
_entity_poly.pdbx_seq_one_letter_code
_entity_poly.pdbx_strand_id
1 'polypeptide(L)'
;MDKNSIEAFFDRAASSWDEEMIKDDLIIKTILDNAKVEKGNTVLDVACGTGVMIPYYLDRGAHPTGIDLSKKMIEIASDKFKDIEFIWGDVEELDNRKFDRIIVYNAFPHFIDPEALIKHLATLLNKDGTLTIAHGMSRERINHHHEGVASSISNGLMEARELAKIMSKYLDVYVSIDDDRMYQVSGILK
;
A
#
# COMPACT_ATOMS: atom_id res chain seq x y z
N MET A 1 -6.69 -6.41 -17.39
CA MET A 1 -6.41 -6.66 -15.95
C MET A 1 -7.73 -6.92 -15.25
N ASP A 2 -7.84 -7.95 -14.42
CA ASP A 2 -8.99 -8.28 -13.56
C ASP A 2 -8.51 -8.84 -12.22
N LYS A 3 -9.36 -8.77 -11.17
CA LYS A 3 -8.98 -9.15 -9.81
C LYS A 3 -8.55 -10.61 -9.67
N ASN A 4 -9.19 -11.53 -10.40
CA ASN A 4 -8.83 -12.96 -10.34
C ASN A 4 -7.43 -13.23 -10.90
N SER A 5 -7.05 -12.53 -11.98
CA SER A 5 -5.71 -12.62 -12.57
C SER A 5 -4.65 -12.05 -11.62
N ILE A 6 -4.96 -10.97 -10.90
CA ILE A 6 -4.07 -10.36 -9.89
C ILE A 6 -3.88 -11.34 -8.73
N GLU A 7 -4.96 -11.84 -8.13
CA GLU A 7 -4.92 -12.82 -7.04
C GLU A 7 -4.08 -14.05 -7.44
N ALA A 8 -4.39 -14.66 -8.59
CA ALA A 8 -3.69 -15.85 -9.06
C ALA A 8 -2.19 -15.62 -9.32
N PHE A 9 -1.80 -14.41 -9.73
CA PHE A 9 -0.39 -14.06 -9.90
C PHE A 9 0.32 -14.01 -8.55
N PHE A 10 -0.23 -13.26 -7.59
CA PHE A 10 0.39 -13.11 -6.25
C PHE A 10 0.34 -14.40 -5.45
N ASP A 11 -0.69 -15.24 -5.61
CA ASP A 11 -0.73 -16.58 -5.02
C ASP A 11 0.44 -17.45 -5.49
N ARG A 12 0.81 -17.38 -6.78
CA ARG A 12 1.95 -18.12 -7.31
C ARG A 12 3.30 -17.56 -6.83
N ALA A 13 3.41 -16.25 -6.69
CA ALA A 13 4.63 -15.57 -6.28
C ALA A 13 4.89 -15.64 -4.75
N ALA A 14 3.86 -15.93 -3.95
CA ALA A 14 3.91 -15.80 -2.50
C ALA A 14 5.07 -16.55 -1.84
N SER A 15 5.40 -17.76 -2.29
CA SER A 15 6.43 -18.60 -1.67
C SER A 15 7.87 -18.07 -1.81
N SER A 16 8.15 -17.29 -2.87
CA SER A 16 9.48 -16.67 -3.11
C SER A 16 9.50 -15.18 -2.83
N TRP A 17 8.34 -14.58 -2.48
CA TRP A 17 8.15 -13.15 -2.41
C TRP A 17 9.16 -12.42 -1.53
N ASP A 18 9.41 -12.94 -0.32
CA ASP A 18 10.34 -12.31 0.63
C ASP A 18 11.80 -12.36 0.17
N GLU A 19 12.19 -13.40 -0.59
CA GLU A 19 13.55 -13.59 -1.09
C GLU A 19 13.87 -12.63 -2.26
N GLU A 20 12.85 -12.30 -3.05
CA GLU A 20 12.99 -11.46 -4.24
C GLU A 20 12.81 -9.97 -3.92
N MET A 21 12.27 -9.64 -2.74
CA MET A 21 11.93 -8.26 -2.39
C MET A 21 13.16 -7.43 -2.04
N ILE A 22 13.33 -6.33 -2.79
CA ILE A 22 14.34 -5.30 -2.48
C ILE A 22 13.72 -4.32 -1.47
N LYS A 23 14.38 -4.17 -0.32
CA LYS A 23 13.98 -3.23 0.74
C LYS A 23 15.10 -2.24 1.02
N ASP A 24 14.75 -0.98 1.16
CA ASP A 24 15.60 0.07 1.69
C ASP A 24 14.96 0.62 2.96
N ASP A 25 15.54 0.25 4.11
CA ASP A 25 15.01 0.61 5.43
C ASP A 25 14.94 2.14 5.63
N LEU A 26 15.87 2.89 5.05
CA LEU A 26 15.88 4.35 5.16
C LEU A 26 14.73 4.97 4.36
N ILE A 27 14.48 4.46 3.16
CA ILE A 27 13.35 4.90 2.34
C ILE A 27 12.02 4.55 3.04
N ILE A 28 11.86 3.33 3.56
CA ILE A 28 10.65 2.93 4.28
C ILE A 28 10.41 3.84 5.50
N LYS A 29 11.45 4.12 6.30
CA LYS A 29 11.34 5.03 7.44
C LYS A 29 10.93 6.43 7.00
N THR A 30 11.51 6.94 5.92
CA THR A 30 11.15 8.25 5.34
C THR A 30 9.68 8.28 4.90
N ILE A 31 9.21 7.22 4.23
CA ILE A 31 7.81 7.09 3.83
C ILE A 31 6.87 7.15 5.04
N LEU A 32 7.20 6.42 6.10
CA LEU A 32 6.37 6.38 7.31
C LEU A 32 6.42 7.67 8.12
N ASP A 33 7.56 8.40 8.12
CA ASP A 33 7.66 9.74 8.70
C ASP A 33 6.74 10.71 7.96
N ASN A 34 6.81 10.71 6.64
CA ASN A 34 5.94 11.52 5.79
C ASN A 34 4.46 11.14 5.94
N ALA A 35 4.15 9.85 6.14
CA ALA A 35 2.79 9.35 6.39
C ALA A 35 2.29 9.67 7.81
N LYS A 36 3.14 10.24 8.68
CA LYS A 36 2.84 10.56 10.09
C LYS A 36 2.41 9.34 10.90
N VAL A 37 3.05 8.19 10.65
CA VAL A 37 2.80 6.97 11.44
C VAL A 37 3.49 7.12 12.79
N GLU A 38 2.70 7.17 13.86
CA GLU A 38 3.11 7.43 15.22
C GLU A 38 2.56 6.38 16.18
N LYS A 39 3.11 6.40 17.41
CA LYS A 39 2.67 5.50 18.48
C LYS A 39 1.17 5.62 18.74
N GLY A 40 0.50 4.47 18.81
CA GLY A 40 -0.93 4.38 19.08
C GLY A 40 -1.83 4.53 17.84
N ASN A 41 -1.28 4.89 16.67
CA ASN A 41 -2.09 4.94 15.45
C ASN A 41 -2.59 3.55 15.05
N THR A 42 -3.85 3.46 14.66
CA THR A 42 -4.37 2.32 13.89
C THR A 42 -3.97 2.48 12.42
N VAL A 43 -3.34 1.44 11.85
CA VAL A 43 -2.82 1.46 10.48
C VAL A 43 -3.49 0.36 9.65
N LEU A 44 -4.04 0.71 8.49
CA LEU A 44 -4.41 -0.27 7.46
C LEU A 44 -3.28 -0.37 6.45
N ASP A 45 -2.68 -1.55 6.35
CA ASP A 45 -1.69 -1.91 5.33
C ASP A 45 -2.41 -2.57 4.15
N VAL A 46 -2.58 -1.84 3.08
CA VAL A 46 -3.38 -2.25 1.91
C VAL A 46 -2.50 -2.98 0.90
N ALA A 47 -2.94 -4.16 0.46
CA ALA A 47 -2.15 -5.11 -0.32
C ALA A 47 -0.83 -5.42 0.41
N CYS A 48 -0.98 -5.85 1.67
CA CYS A 48 0.13 -6.02 2.62
C CYS A 48 1.10 -7.16 2.25
N GLY A 49 0.74 -8.00 1.28
CA GLY A 49 1.52 -9.15 0.88
C GLY A 49 1.82 -10.06 2.06
N THR A 50 3.07 -10.46 2.20
CA THR A 50 3.56 -11.29 3.31
C THR A 50 3.86 -10.50 4.59
N GLY A 51 3.39 -9.24 4.69
CA GLY A 51 3.53 -8.39 5.88
C GLY A 51 4.86 -7.67 6.00
N VAL A 52 5.48 -7.27 4.87
CA VAL A 52 6.80 -6.62 4.84
C VAL A 52 6.86 -5.34 5.67
N MET A 53 5.77 -4.58 5.74
CA MET A 53 5.71 -3.31 6.47
C MET A 53 5.41 -3.48 7.97
N ILE A 54 4.93 -4.63 8.41
CA ILE A 54 4.49 -4.87 9.79
C ILE A 54 5.59 -4.54 10.83
N PRO A 55 6.85 -4.99 10.69
CA PRO A 55 7.89 -4.67 11.67
C PRO A 55 8.10 -3.15 11.85
N TYR A 56 8.01 -2.38 10.77
CA TYR A 56 8.22 -0.93 10.82
C TYR A 56 7.06 -0.19 11.52
N TYR A 57 5.83 -0.69 11.41
CA TYR A 57 4.69 -0.16 12.17
C TYR A 57 4.82 -0.48 13.66
N LEU A 58 5.21 -1.71 14.00
CA LEU A 58 5.41 -2.16 15.37
C LEU A 58 6.55 -1.41 16.06
N ASP A 59 7.65 -1.16 15.36
CA ASP A 59 8.79 -0.36 15.86
C ASP A 59 8.38 1.06 16.23
N ARG A 60 7.34 1.60 15.59
CA ARG A 60 6.75 2.90 15.91
C ARG A 60 5.69 2.84 17.01
N GLY A 61 5.34 1.65 17.49
CA GLY A 61 4.26 1.43 18.46
C GLY A 61 2.87 1.67 17.89
N ALA A 62 2.70 1.54 16.58
CA ALA A 62 1.40 1.58 15.91
C ALA A 62 0.72 0.20 15.94
N HIS A 63 -0.58 0.17 15.62
CA HIS A 63 -1.44 -1.02 15.61
C HIS A 63 -1.86 -1.36 14.18
N PRO A 64 -1.09 -2.19 13.45
CA PRO A 64 -1.39 -2.53 12.07
C PRO A 64 -2.50 -3.59 11.95
N THR A 65 -3.26 -3.47 10.88
CA THR A 65 -4.11 -4.50 10.28
C THR A 65 -3.71 -4.63 8.82
N GLY A 66 -3.39 -5.82 8.34
CA GLY A 66 -3.08 -6.08 6.94
C GLY A 66 -4.31 -6.56 6.16
N ILE A 67 -4.43 -6.15 4.89
CA ILE A 67 -5.43 -6.71 3.96
C ILE A 67 -4.76 -7.00 2.63
N ASP A 68 -5.04 -8.17 2.06
CA ASP A 68 -4.54 -8.57 0.74
C ASP A 68 -5.56 -9.46 0.00
N LEU A 69 -5.61 -9.31 -1.31
CA LEU A 69 -6.46 -10.11 -2.19
C LEU A 69 -5.94 -11.56 -2.30
N SER A 70 -4.62 -11.78 -2.19
CA SER A 70 -3.99 -13.09 -2.26
C SER A 70 -4.12 -13.85 -0.95
N LYS A 71 -4.80 -14.99 -1.01
CA LYS A 71 -4.93 -15.90 0.13
C LYS A 71 -3.58 -16.42 0.61
N LYS A 72 -2.67 -16.74 -0.31
CA LYS A 72 -1.34 -17.25 0.00
C LYS A 72 -0.45 -16.23 0.70
N MET A 73 -0.53 -14.96 0.30
CA MET A 73 0.17 -13.87 0.99
C MET A 73 -0.31 -13.75 2.43
N ILE A 74 -1.62 -13.76 2.66
CA ILE A 74 -2.21 -13.68 4.01
C ILE A 74 -1.86 -14.88 4.87
N GLU A 75 -1.84 -16.10 4.32
CA GLU A 75 -1.40 -17.30 5.04
C GLU A 75 0.04 -17.12 5.57
N ILE A 76 0.98 -16.66 4.71
CA ILE A 76 2.36 -16.41 5.08
C ILE A 76 2.49 -15.27 6.11
N ALA A 77 1.79 -14.15 5.91
CA ALA A 77 1.80 -13.04 6.84
C ALA A 77 1.30 -13.45 8.22
N SER A 78 0.19 -14.20 8.29
CA SER A 78 -0.39 -14.71 9.53
C SER A 78 0.51 -15.72 10.24
N ASP A 79 1.28 -16.49 9.50
CA ASP A 79 2.28 -17.40 10.07
C ASP A 79 3.47 -16.66 10.69
N LYS A 80 3.89 -15.56 10.09
CA LYS A 80 5.00 -14.72 10.56
C LYS A 80 4.62 -13.85 11.76
N PHE A 81 3.39 -13.34 11.82
CA PHE A 81 2.95 -12.33 12.80
C PHE A 81 1.65 -12.75 13.49
N LYS A 82 1.74 -13.64 14.48
CA LYS A 82 0.59 -14.29 15.15
C LYS A 82 -0.36 -13.33 15.89
N ASP A 83 0.17 -12.19 16.33
CA ASP A 83 -0.60 -11.19 17.12
C ASP A 83 -1.15 -10.05 16.25
N ILE A 84 -1.01 -10.14 14.92
CA ILE A 84 -1.49 -9.13 13.98
C ILE A 84 -2.72 -9.65 13.24
N GLU A 85 -3.71 -8.80 13.09
CA GLU A 85 -4.90 -9.10 12.28
C GLU A 85 -4.56 -8.99 10.79
N PHE A 86 -4.83 -10.06 10.04
CA PHE A 86 -4.76 -10.08 8.59
C PHE A 86 -6.11 -10.47 8.00
N ILE A 87 -6.53 -9.75 6.97
CA ILE A 87 -7.80 -9.93 6.27
C ILE A 87 -7.50 -10.43 4.86
N TRP A 88 -7.95 -11.63 4.52
CA TRP A 88 -7.99 -12.06 3.14
C TRP A 88 -9.23 -11.50 2.49
N GLY A 89 -9.08 -10.62 1.50
CA GLY A 89 -10.21 -10.02 0.80
C GLY A 89 -9.83 -8.79 -0.01
N ASP A 90 -10.84 -8.27 -0.68
CA ASP A 90 -10.74 -7.04 -1.45
C ASP A 90 -10.92 -5.83 -0.55
N VAL A 91 -9.94 -4.92 -0.56
CA VAL A 91 -10.02 -3.69 0.24
C VAL A 91 -11.20 -2.81 -0.18
N GLU A 92 -11.63 -2.88 -1.45
CA GLU A 92 -12.79 -2.11 -1.94
C GLU A 92 -14.13 -2.62 -1.37
N GLU A 93 -14.15 -3.82 -0.75
CA GLU A 93 -15.30 -4.38 -0.05
C GLU A 93 -15.21 -4.19 1.49
N LEU A 94 -14.07 -3.70 2.00
CA LEU A 94 -13.91 -3.44 3.42
C LEU A 94 -14.78 -2.25 3.84
N ASP A 95 -15.68 -2.48 4.81
CA ASP A 95 -16.57 -1.46 5.34
C ASP A 95 -16.56 -1.40 6.87
N ASN A 96 -17.27 -0.42 7.44
CA ASN A 96 -17.53 -0.30 8.88
C ASN A 96 -16.28 -0.31 9.77
N ARG A 97 -15.11 0.04 9.20
CA ARG A 97 -13.83 0.17 9.90
C ARG A 97 -13.22 1.54 9.63
N LYS A 98 -12.45 2.04 10.58
CA LYS A 98 -11.78 3.33 10.51
C LYS A 98 -10.34 3.20 10.98
N PHE A 99 -9.44 3.93 10.32
CA PHE A 99 -8.00 3.92 10.59
C PHE A 99 -7.44 5.34 10.65
N ASP A 100 -6.42 5.52 11.46
CA ASP A 100 -5.69 6.80 11.53
C ASP A 100 -4.75 6.96 10.34
N ARG A 101 -4.20 5.85 9.85
CA ARG A 101 -3.29 5.81 8.70
C ARG A 101 -3.68 4.67 7.76
N ILE A 102 -3.71 4.97 6.48
CA ILE A 102 -3.87 3.95 5.43
C ILE A 102 -2.66 4.05 4.52
N ILE A 103 -1.98 2.92 4.34
CA ILE A 103 -0.75 2.82 3.55
C ILE A 103 -0.95 1.83 2.41
N VAL A 104 -0.64 2.25 1.19
CA VAL A 104 -0.52 1.40 0.00
C VAL A 104 0.95 1.43 -0.42
N TYR A 105 1.69 0.38 -0.06
CA TYR A 105 3.14 0.32 -0.33
C TYR A 105 3.45 -0.71 -1.41
N ASN A 106 4.14 -0.28 -2.47
CA ASN A 106 4.57 -1.09 -3.61
C ASN A 106 3.44 -1.87 -4.33
N ALA A 107 2.19 -1.40 -4.28
CA ALA A 107 1.04 -2.15 -4.79
C ALA A 107 0.12 -1.35 -5.73
N PHE A 108 0.20 -0.02 -5.73
CA PHE A 108 -0.78 0.85 -6.39
C PHE A 108 -1.01 0.56 -7.89
N PRO A 109 0.00 0.21 -8.72
CA PRO A 109 -0.22 -0.12 -10.13
C PRO A 109 -1.13 -1.32 -10.40
N HIS A 110 -1.39 -2.15 -9.40
CA HIS A 110 -2.23 -3.34 -9.51
C HIS A 110 -3.73 -3.06 -9.25
N PHE A 111 -4.10 -1.86 -8.85
CA PHE A 111 -5.50 -1.48 -8.69
C PHE A 111 -6.11 -1.04 -10.01
N ILE A 112 -7.31 -1.58 -10.32
CA ILE A 112 -7.96 -1.43 -11.63
C ILE A 112 -8.43 0.01 -11.84
N ASP A 113 -9.07 0.60 -10.82
CA ASP A 113 -9.58 1.98 -10.82
C ASP A 113 -8.95 2.78 -9.68
N PRO A 114 -7.87 3.54 -9.96
CA PRO A 114 -7.20 4.35 -8.96
C PRO A 114 -8.08 5.36 -8.24
N GLU A 115 -9.03 5.99 -8.94
CA GLU A 115 -9.91 6.99 -8.33
C GLU A 115 -10.96 6.35 -7.43
N ALA A 116 -11.57 5.23 -7.85
CA ALA A 116 -12.51 4.48 -7.04
C ALA A 116 -11.85 3.98 -5.75
N LEU A 117 -10.62 3.42 -5.85
CA LEU A 117 -9.83 3.02 -4.69
C LEU A 117 -9.61 4.17 -3.72
N ILE A 118 -9.08 5.31 -4.19
CA ILE A 118 -8.77 6.47 -3.33
C ILE A 118 -10.04 6.99 -2.65
N LYS A 119 -11.15 7.10 -3.40
CA LYS A 119 -12.44 7.49 -2.85
C LYS A 119 -12.89 6.54 -1.74
N HIS A 120 -12.77 5.24 -1.97
CA HIS A 120 -13.14 4.24 -0.98
C HIS A 120 -12.24 4.32 0.26
N LEU A 121 -10.91 4.33 0.09
CA LEU A 121 -9.96 4.42 1.20
C LEU A 121 -10.15 5.69 2.05
N ALA A 122 -10.53 6.82 1.42
CA ALA A 122 -10.85 8.04 2.16
C ALA A 122 -12.05 7.83 3.10
N THR A 123 -13.01 6.95 2.75
CA THR A 123 -14.14 6.62 3.63
C THR A 123 -13.74 5.79 4.84
N LEU A 124 -12.59 5.12 4.80
CA LEU A 124 -12.05 4.30 5.90
C LEU A 124 -11.12 5.10 6.83
N LEU A 125 -10.89 6.38 6.58
CA LEU A 125 -10.08 7.23 7.46
C LEU A 125 -10.87 7.76 8.65
N ASN A 126 -10.22 7.81 9.80
CA ASN A 126 -10.64 8.62 10.94
C ASN A 126 -10.53 10.12 10.59
N LYS A 127 -11.17 10.98 11.40
CA LYS A 127 -10.93 12.42 11.34
C LYS A 127 -9.43 12.69 11.49
N ASP A 128 -8.87 13.58 10.67
CA ASP A 128 -7.44 13.90 10.60
C ASP A 128 -6.55 12.70 10.20
N GLY A 129 -7.15 11.62 9.71
CA GLY A 129 -6.45 10.44 9.19
C GLY A 129 -5.73 10.71 7.87
N THR A 130 -4.69 9.95 7.57
CA THR A 130 -3.89 10.11 6.34
C THR A 130 -3.92 8.87 5.45
N LEU A 131 -3.99 9.11 4.14
CA LEU A 131 -3.75 8.11 3.11
C LEU A 131 -2.40 8.38 2.46
N THR A 132 -1.57 7.33 2.39
CA THR A 132 -0.28 7.35 1.71
C THR A 132 -0.21 6.26 0.65
N ILE A 133 0.16 6.65 -0.57
CA ILE A 133 0.49 5.74 -1.67
C ILE A 133 1.97 5.94 -1.95
N ALA A 134 2.77 4.87 -1.81
CA ALA A 134 4.21 4.98 -1.90
C ALA A 134 4.88 3.74 -2.51
N HIS A 135 6.05 3.95 -3.08
CA HIS A 135 6.94 2.91 -3.57
C HIS A 135 8.38 3.17 -3.10
N GLY A 136 9.07 2.09 -2.71
CA GLY A 136 10.47 2.12 -2.26
C GLY A 136 11.49 2.22 -3.40
N MET A 137 11.05 2.52 -4.61
CA MET A 137 11.87 2.73 -5.81
C MET A 137 11.28 3.87 -6.64
N SER A 138 12.09 4.43 -7.58
CA SER A 138 11.60 5.43 -8.52
C SER A 138 10.51 4.88 -9.44
N ARG A 139 9.60 5.76 -9.87
CA ARG A 139 8.53 5.44 -10.83
C ARG A 139 9.06 4.80 -12.12
N GLU A 140 10.18 5.30 -12.64
CA GLU A 140 10.80 4.77 -13.84
C GLU A 140 11.21 3.30 -13.67
N ARG A 141 11.86 2.95 -12.55
CA ARG A 141 12.25 1.55 -12.26
C ARG A 141 11.05 0.64 -12.08
N ILE A 142 9.99 1.12 -11.42
CA ILE A 142 8.74 0.38 -11.26
C ILE A 142 8.11 0.08 -12.61
N ASN A 143 7.95 1.09 -13.47
CA ASN A 143 7.34 0.93 -14.78
C ASN A 143 8.16 -0.02 -15.67
N HIS A 144 9.49 0.13 -15.67
CA HIS A 144 10.37 -0.78 -16.40
C HIS A 144 10.25 -2.23 -15.91
N HIS A 145 10.14 -2.45 -14.59
CA HIS A 145 9.93 -3.79 -14.03
C HIS A 145 8.59 -4.39 -14.46
N HIS A 146 7.55 -3.57 -14.61
CA HIS A 146 6.22 -4.01 -15.02
C HIS A 146 6.06 -4.21 -16.54
N GLU A 147 6.99 -3.75 -17.37
CA GLU A 147 6.98 -4.02 -18.83
C GLU A 147 7.17 -5.51 -19.18
N GLY A 148 7.61 -6.33 -18.22
CA GLY A 148 7.82 -7.77 -18.35
C GLY A 148 6.65 -8.62 -17.88
N VAL A 149 6.92 -9.46 -16.87
CA VAL A 149 6.00 -10.49 -16.35
C VAL A 149 4.73 -9.90 -15.74
N ALA A 150 4.79 -8.71 -15.19
CA ALA A 150 3.67 -8.05 -14.51
C ALA A 150 2.81 -7.16 -15.44
N SER A 151 3.12 -7.07 -16.73
CA SER A 151 2.40 -6.18 -17.67
C SER A 151 0.89 -6.48 -17.79
N SER A 152 0.48 -7.73 -17.59
CA SER A 152 -0.93 -8.13 -17.65
C SER A 152 -1.73 -7.80 -16.38
N ILE A 153 -1.05 -7.49 -15.28
CA ILE A 153 -1.65 -7.22 -13.96
C ILE A 153 -1.30 -5.83 -13.41
N SER A 154 -0.78 -4.93 -14.24
CA SER A 154 -0.36 -3.58 -13.83
C SER A 154 -0.79 -2.54 -14.85
N ASN A 155 -1.28 -1.39 -14.34
CA ASN A 155 -1.55 -0.20 -15.16
C ASN A 155 -0.31 0.71 -15.33
N GLY A 156 0.83 0.32 -14.73
CA GLY A 156 1.95 1.22 -14.54
C GLY A 156 1.70 2.26 -13.43
N LEU A 157 2.77 2.92 -13.00
CA LEU A 157 2.70 3.96 -11.98
C LEU A 157 2.63 5.34 -12.66
N MET A 158 1.53 6.07 -12.43
CA MET A 158 1.35 7.42 -12.96
C MET A 158 2.29 8.42 -12.26
N GLU A 159 2.47 9.60 -12.84
CA GLU A 159 3.25 10.66 -12.20
C GLU A 159 2.63 11.09 -10.87
N ALA A 160 3.48 11.42 -9.88
CA ALA A 160 2.98 11.80 -8.54
C ALA A 160 2.05 13.03 -8.58
N ARG A 161 2.29 13.96 -9.52
CA ARG A 161 1.42 15.13 -9.71
C ARG A 161 0.01 14.76 -10.20
N GLU A 162 -0.13 13.69 -10.98
CA GLU A 162 -1.41 13.20 -11.48
C GLU A 162 -2.16 12.48 -10.34
N LEU A 163 -1.46 11.62 -9.61
CA LEU A 163 -2.02 11.00 -8.41
C LEU A 163 -2.46 12.04 -7.37
N ALA A 164 -1.65 13.07 -7.14
CA ALA A 164 -1.98 14.16 -6.23
C ALA A 164 -3.26 14.90 -6.64
N LYS A 165 -3.51 15.10 -7.94
CA LYS A 165 -4.78 15.70 -8.42
C LYS A 165 -5.98 14.82 -8.13
N ILE A 166 -5.84 13.49 -8.29
CA ILE A 166 -6.92 12.53 -7.96
C ILE A 166 -7.18 12.56 -6.45
N MET A 167 -6.11 12.43 -5.64
CA MET A 167 -6.22 12.46 -4.18
C MET A 167 -6.80 13.77 -3.67
N SER A 168 -6.48 14.91 -4.31
CA SER A 168 -6.98 16.23 -3.89
C SER A 168 -8.49 16.41 -4.01
N LYS A 169 -9.21 15.50 -4.65
CA LYS A 169 -10.68 15.49 -4.65
C LYS A 169 -11.26 15.13 -3.26
N TYR A 170 -10.50 14.35 -2.47
CA TYR A 170 -10.95 13.76 -1.21
C TYR A 170 -10.09 14.18 -0.01
N LEU A 171 -8.83 14.55 -0.24
CA LEU A 171 -7.78 14.74 0.75
C LEU A 171 -7.05 16.06 0.51
N ASP A 172 -6.53 16.67 1.56
CA ASP A 172 -5.56 17.76 1.46
C ASP A 172 -4.16 17.16 1.31
N VAL A 173 -3.64 17.14 0.07
CA VAL A 173 -2.33 16.56 -0.25
C VAL A 173 -1.23 17.45 0.30
N TYR A 174 -0.30 16.85 1.07
CA TYR A 174 0.82 17.57 1.70
C TYR A 174 2.20 16.98 1.37
N VAL A 175 2.26 15.79 0.75
CA VAL A 175 3.48 15.17 0.20
C VAL A 175 3.23 14.79 -1.25
N SER A 176 4.16 15.10 -2.14
CA SER A 176 4.19 14.62 -3.53
C SER A 176 5.65 14.51 -3.96
N ILE A 177 6.18 13.28 -3.97
CA ILE A 177 7.57 12.93 -4.30
C ILE A 177 7.55 11.96 -5.48
N ASP A 178 8.33 12.26 -6.52
CA ASP A 178 8.57 11.42 -7.69
C ASP A 178 10.02 11.68 -8.11
N ASP A 179 10.96 11.02 -7.44
CA ASP A 179 12.39 11.19 -7.64
C ASP A 179 13.09 9.88 -8.04
N ASP A 180 14.40 9.90 -8.16
CA ASP A 180 15.24 8.78 -8.57
C ASP A 180 15.35 7.66 -7.51
N ARG A 181 14.87 7.91 -6.31
CA ARG A 181 14.96 6.99 -5.16
C ARG A 181 13.63 6.39 -4.76
N MET A 182 12.56 7.21 -4.75
CA MET A 182 11.27 6.81 -4.21
C MET A 182 10.11 7.55 -4.87
N TYR A 183 8.93 7.02 -4.65
CA TYR A 183 7.68 7.65 -5.03
C TYR A 183 6.74 7.72 -3.83
N GLN A 184 6.12 8.89 -3.58
CA GLN A 184 5.14 9.02 -2.50
C GLN A 184 4.16 10.16 -2.76
N VAL A 185 2.87 9.89 -2.55
CA VAL A 185 1.84 10.92 -2.41
C VAL A 185 1.08 10.65 -1.11
N SER A 186 0.99 11.67 -0.25
CA SER A 186 0.25 11.58 1.01
C SER A 186 -0.70 12.75 1.17
N GLY A 187 -1.91 12.46 1.68
CA GLY A 187 -2.94 13.45 1.95
C GLY A 187 -3.65 13.16 3.27
N ILE A 188 -4.17 14.22 3.91
CA ILE A 188 -5.00 14.15 5.11
C ILE A 188 -6.46 14.30 4.73
N LEU A 189 -7.37 13.58 5.41
CA LEU A 189 -8.81 13.67 5.17
C LEU A 189 -9.31 15.10 5.40
N LYS A 190 -10.11 15.60 4.42
CA LYS A 190 -10.74 16.94 4.49
C LYS A 190 -11.80 17.03 5.58
#